data_4730b473e658ffa41a60c4b854adf50e
#
_entry.id   4730b473e658ffa41a60c4b854adf50e
#
_cell.length_a   1.000
_cell.length_b   1.000
_cell.length_c   1.000
_cell.angle_alpha   90.00
_cell.angle_beta   90.00
_cell.angle_gamma   90.00
#
_symmetry.space_group_name_H-M   'P 1'
#
loop_
_entity.id
_entity.type
_entity.pdbx_description
1 polymer ?
#
loop_
_entity_poly.entity_id
_entity_poly.type
_entity_poly.pdbx_seq_one_letter_code
_entity_poly.pdbx_strand_id
1 'polypeptide(L)'
;MKKFFTSESVTEGHPDKVCDRISDGILDAILTQDPMARTAIECCAAYDLLLIMGEVTTSAKVDYERTAREVIQKIGYNFGTFSFDKCKVVVAVHEQSPDIAMGVDASYEKKSRKDAGSEEDALGAGDQGMMFGYACRETEELMPLPIMLSHKLAMRLSEVRKSGLLPYLRPDGKTQVTVEYEDKRAVRVDAVVVSSQHDREISQERLRADIRKYVVDEVIPAEFLDADTKFYINPTGRFEIGGPEGDSGLTGRKIIVDTYGGRCAHGGGAFSGKDCTKVDRSATYFCRYIAKNLVAAGLADEIEIQVAYAIGVANPVSVFADSFGTGKLPDDRLAEIIKKEFDLRPYAIIRKLGLRRPIYSETAAYGHFGRAGLPWEATDRAEDLKKYL
;
A
#
# COMPACT_ATOMS: atom_id res chain seq x y z
N MET A 1 3.65 30.95 4.77
CA MET A 1 2.21 30.78 5.17
C MET A 1 2.07 29.45 5.89
N LYS A 2 1.48 29.44 7.10
CA LYS A 2 1.23 28.19 7.84
C LYS A 2 0.16 27.37 7.16
N LYS A 3 0.42 26.08 7.01
CA LYS A 3 -0.52 25.08 6.48
C LYS A 3 -0.47 23.83 7.36
N PHE A 4 -1.58 23.12 7.47
CA PHE A 4 -1.66 21.84 8.16
C PHE A 4 -1.98 20.73 7.16
N PHE A 5 -1.29 19.62 7.28
CA PHE A 5 -1.60 18.43 6.49
C PHE A 5 -1.67 17.20 7.39
N THR A 6 -2.69 16.38 7.16
CA THR A 6 -3.00 15.23 8.00
C THR A 6 -3.00 13.97 7.16
N SER A 7 -2.37 12.92 7.67
CA SER A 7 -2.49 11.56 7.14
C SER A 7 -2.86 10.59 8.25
N GLU A 8 -3.49 9.49 7.89
CA GLU A 8 -3.84 8.41 8.80
C GLU A 8 -3.24 7.08 8.37
N SER A 9 -3.11 6.16 9.31
CA SER A 9 -2.79 4.76 9.08
C SER A 9 -3.58 3.87 10.03
N VAL A 10 -3.56 2.57 9.76
CA VAL A 10 -4.25 1.57 10.55
C VAL A 10 -3.34 0.37 10.81
N THR A 11 -3.60 -0.35 11.90
CA THR A 11 -2.88 -1.58 12.20
C THR A 11 -3.29 -2.72 11.28
N GLU A 12 -2.51 -3.79 11.28
CA GLU A 12 -2.81 -5.03 10.55
C GLU A 12 -4.13 -5.70 10.96
N GLY A 13 -4.65 -5.37 12.15
CA GLY A 13 -5.91 -5.90 12.66
C GLY A 13 -7.14 -5.05 12.37
N HIS A 14 -6.99 -3.89 11.71
CA HIS A 14 -8.12 -3.14 11.21
C HIS A 14 -8.92 -4.00 10.21
N PRO A 15 -10.27 -4.00 10.24
CA PRO A 15 -11.10 -4.89 9.40
C PRO A 15 -10.71 -4.92 7.92
N ASP A 16 -10.55 -3.74 7.29
CA ASP A 16 -10.14 -3.66 5.89
C ASP A 16 -8.74 -4.25 5.68
N LYS A 17 -7.80 -4.02 6.61
CA LYS A 17 -6.44 -4.56 6.51
C LYS A 17 -6.36 -6.05 6.77
N VAL A 18 -7.24 -6.60 7.58
CA VAL A 18 -7.42 -8.06 7.70
C VAL A 18 -7.77 -8.66 6.35
N CYS A 19 -8.72 -8.05 5.62
CA CYS A 19 -9.10 -8.48 4.28
C CYS A 19 -7.95 -8.35 3.27
N ASP A 20 -7.23 -7.23 3.26
CA ASP A 20 -6.06 -7.03 2.41
C ASP A 20 -4.98 -8.08 2.67
N ARG A 21 -4.68 -8.36 3.94
CA ARG A 21 -3.68 -9.35 4.31
C ARG A 21 -4.07 -10.78 3.95
N ILE A 22 -5.36 -11.12 4.01
CA ILE A 22 -5.86 -12.43 3.58
C ILE A 22 -5.74 -12.54 2.06
N SER A 23 -6.18 -11.52 1.32
CA SER A 23 -6.12 -11.50 -0.14
C SER A 23 -4.68 -11.65 -0.66
N ASP A 24 -3.73 -10.90 -0.09
CA ASP A 24 -2.32 -11.00 -0.45
C ASP A 24 -1.64 -12.26 0.09
N GLY A 25 -2.09 -12.81 1.22
CA GLY A 25 -1.65 -14.10 1.73
C GLY A 25 -2.00 -15.26 0.77
N ILE A 26 -3.21 -15.22 0.22
CA ILE A 26 -3.67 -16.16 -0.80
C ILE A 26 -2.88 -15.98 -2.10
N LEU A 27 -2.67 -14.75 -2.55
CA LEU A 27 -1.86 -14.45 -3.73
C LEU A 27 -0.44 -15.03 -3.60
N ASP A 28 0.24 -14.79 -2.47
CA ASP A 28 1.58 -15.30 -2.24
C ASP A 28 1.62 -16.84 -2.19
N ALA A 29 0.62 -17.48 -1.59
CA ALA A 29 0.50 -18.93 -1.58
C ALA A 29 0.34 -19.53 -2.99
N ILE A 30 -0.40 -18.83 -3.87
CA ILE A 30 -0.55 -19.19 -5.27
C ILE A 30 0.76 -18.98 -6.02
N LEU A 31 1.38 -17.80 -5.93
CA LEU A 31 2.61 -17.45 -6.65
C LEU A 31 3.80 -18.33 -6.25
N THR A 32 3.82 -18.86 -5.03
CA THR A 32 4.84 -19.83 -4.58
C THR A 32 4.82 -21.10 -5.40
N GLN A 33 3.65 -21.54 -5.90
CA GLN A 33 3.48 -22.75 -6.69
C GLN A 33 3.38 -22.46 -8.20
N ASP A 34 2.81 -21.31 -8.58
CA ASP A 34 2.57 -20.89 -9.96
C ASP A 34 2.87 -19.40 -10.13
N PRO A 35 4.12 -19.01 -10.46
CA PRO A 35 4.49 -17.61 -10.69
C PRO A 35 3.75 -16.94 -11.86
N MET A 36 3.09 -17.72 -12.73
CA MET A 36 2.36 -17.22 -13.88
C MET A 36 0.86 -17.06 -13.60
N ALA A 37 0.41 -17.38 -12.41
CA ALA A 37 -0.98 -17.28 -12.00
C ALA A 37 -1.56 -15.88 -12.20
N ARG A 38 -2.85 -15.84 -12.50
CA ARG A 38 -3.65 -14.62 -12.52
C ARG A 38 -4.67 -14.69 -11.40
N THR A 39 -4.74 -13.64 -10.63
CA THR A 39 -5.60 -13.55 -9.46
C THR A 39 -6.27 -12.19 -9.37
N ALA A 40 -7.51 -12.22 -8.91
CA ALA A 40 -8.27 -11.07 -8.45
C ALA A 40 -9.07 -11.55 -7.24
N ILE A 41 -8.41 -11.66 -6.08
CA ILE A 41 -9.02 -12.15 -4.83
C ILE A 41 -9.43 -10.97 -3.97
N GLU A 42 -10.70 -10.96 -3.60
CA GLU A 42 -11.28 -10.01 -2.67
C GLU A 42 -11.84 -10.72 -1.45
N CYS A 43 -11.77 -10.07 -0.30
CA CYS A 43 -12.32 -10.57 0.94
C CYS A 43 -13.30 -9.57 1.54
N CYS A 44 -14.33 -10.10 2.20
CA CYS A 44 -15.24 -9.34 3.05
C CYS A 44 -15.29 -10.01 4.41
N ALA A 45 -15.06 -9.25 5.48
CA ALA A 45 -15.11 -9.74 6.85
C ALA A 45 -16.14 -8.94 7.66
N ALA A 46 -17.04 -9.60 8.34
CA ALA A 46 -18.05 -8.96 9.18
C ALA A 46 -18.49 -9.91 10.29
N TYR A 47 -18.44 -9.44 11.53
CA TYR A 47 -18.84 -10.16 12.73
C TYR A 47 -18.12 -11.53 12.88
N ASP A 48 -18.79 -12.65 12.52
CA ASP A 48 -18.25 -14.01 12.57
C ASP A 48 -17.97 -14.61 11.18
N LEU A 49 -18.11 -13.82 10.11
CA LEU A 49 -18.05 -14.27 8.73
C LEU A 49 -16.82 -13.72 8.00
N LEU A 50 -16.13 -14.58 7.27
CA LEU A 50 -15.19 -14.21 6.23
C LEU A 50 -15.68 -14.79 4.89
N LEU A 51 -15.91 -13.94 3.91
CA LEU A 51 -16.15 -14.30 2.52
C LEU A 51 -14.87 -14.05 1.73
N ILE A 52 -14.40 -15.09 1.02
CA ILE A 52 -13.28 -15.03 0.06
C ILE A 52 -13.90 -15.24 -1.32
N MET A 53 -13.75 -14.27 -2.21
CA MET A 53 -14.36 -14.30 -3.54
C MET A 53 -13.39 -13.79 -4.59
N GLY A 54 -13.71 -14.02 -5.86
CA GLY A 54 -12.93 -13.52 -6.99
C GLY A 54 -12.61 -14.57 -8.04
N GLU A 55 -11.69 -14.22 -8.93
CA GLU A 55 -11.30 -15.01 -10.09
C GLU A 55 -9.82 -15.41 -10.01
N VAL A 56 -9.54 -16.67 -10.31
CA VAL A 56 -8.17 -17.21 -10.32
C VAL A 56 -7.97 -18.11 -11.51
N THR A 57 -6.90 -17.88 -12.27
CA THR A 57 -6.39 -18.82 -13.28
C THR A 57 -5.03 -19.30 -12.84
N THR A 58 -4.92 -20.55 -12.41
CA THR A 58 -3.68 -21.10 -11.87
C THR A 58 -3.64 -22.63 -11.92
N SER A 59 -2.42 -23.16 -11.98
CA SER A 59 -2.16 -24.59 -11.75
C SER A 59 -1.92 -24.92 -10.26
N ALA A 60 -1.77 -23.91 -9.41
CA ALA A 60 -1.54 -24.08 -7.98
C ALA A 60 -2.77 -24.68 -7.27
N LYS A 61 -2.50 -25.47 -6.24
CA LYS A 61 -3.54 -26.00 -5.35
C LYS A 61 -3.37 -25.39 -3.98
N VAL A 62 -4.18 -24.38 -3.70
CA VAL A 62 -4.15 -23.63 -2.44
C VAL A 62 -5.46 -23.87 -1.68
N ASP A 63 -5.34 -24.21 -0.41
CA ASP A 63 -6.45 -24.22 0.53
C ASP A 63 -6.67 -22.78 1.03
N TYR A 64 -7.64 -22.10 0.43
CA TYR A 64 -7.94 -20.68 0.71
C TYR A 64 -8.40 -20.48 2.16
N GLU A 65 -9.24 -21.40 2.69
CA GLU A 65 -9.71 -21.30 4.07
C GLU A 65 -8.55 -21.45 5.07
N ARG A 66 -7.71 -22.44 4.89
CA ARG A 66 -6.53 -22.65 5.74
C ARG A 66 -5.59 -21.45 5.70
N THR A 67 -5.28 -20.94 4.50
CA THR A 67 -4.42 -19.74 4.33
C THR A 67 -4.99 -18.54 5.05
N ALA A 68 -6.30 -18.29 4.92
CA ALA A 68 -6.96 -17.18 5.59
C ALA A 68 -6.89 -17.32 7.12
N ARG A 69 -7.14 -18.51 7.67
CA ARG A 69 -7.05 -18.77 9.11
C ARG A 69 -5.64 -18.57 9.66
N GLU A 70 -4.62 -18.98 8.92
CA GLU A 70 -3.21 -18.73 9.29
C GLU A 70 -2.88 -17.21 9.33
N VAL A 71 -3.42 -16.43 8.39
CA VAL A 71 -3.27 -14.97 8.40
C VAL A 71 -3.98 -14.35 9.60
N ILE A 72 -5.24 -14.72 9.87
CA ILE A 72 -6.01 -14.24 11.01
C ILE A 72 -5.29 -14.55 12.33
N GLN A 73 -4.73 -15.75 12.45
CA GLN A 73 -3.94 -16.17 13.61
C GLN A 73 -2.67 -15.31 13.80
N LYS A 74 -1.92 -15.07 12.71
CA LYS A 74 -0.70 -14.22 12.72
C LYS A 74 -0.99 -12.77 13.09
N ILE A 75 -2.15 -12.24 12.73
CA ILE A 75 -2.62 -10.92 13.14
C ILE A 75 -2.87 -10.91 14.66
N GLY A 76 -3.35 -12.01 15.23
CA GLY A 76 -3.60 -12.17 16.66
C GLY A 76 -5.08 -12.22 17.03
N TYR A 77 -5.98 -12.52 16.10
CA TYR A 77 -7.38 -12.79 16.38
C TYR A 77 -7.55 -14.25 16.81
N ASN A 78 -7.29 -14.49 18.10
CA ASN A 78 -7.46 -15.77 18.81
C ASN A 78 -8.54 -15.70 19.90
N PHE A 79 -9.40 -14.69 19.82
CA PHE A 79 -10.48 -14.40 20.78
C PHE A 79 -11.69 -13.83 20.03
N GLY A 80 -12.83 -13.69 20.74
CA GLY A 80 -14.06 -13.12 20.18
C GLY A 80 -14.78 -14.07 19.20
N THR A 81 -15.68 -13.51 18.43
CA THR A 81 -16.45 -14.23 17.40
C THR A 81 -15.65 -14.37 16.10
N PHE A 82 -14.90 -13.31 15.74
CA PHE A 82 -13.99 -13.33 14.60
C PHE A 82 -12.60 -13.82 15.03
N SER A 83 -12.48 -15.11 15.35
CA SER A 83 -11.20 -15.74 15.64
C SER A 83 -10.82 -16.73 14.55
N PHE A 84 -9.50 -17.04 14.44
CA PHE A 84 -8.98 -17.92 13.38
C PHE A 84 -9.59 -19.32 13.38
N ASP A 85 -10.10 -19.81 14.53
CA ASP A 85 -10.68 -21.11 14.73
C ASP A 85 -12.22 -21.15 14.68
N LYS A 86 -12.89 -19.98 14.85
CA LYS A 86 -14.36 -19.93 15.00
C LYS A 86 -15.09 -19.27 13.85
N CYS A 87 -14.48 -18.25 13.21
CA CYS A 87 -15.16 -17.52 12.13
C CYS A 87 -15.60 -18.47 11.02
N LYS A 88 -16.76 -18.22 10.46
CA LYS A 88 -17.25 -18.92 9.27
C LYS A 88 -16.48 -18.45 8.07
N VAL A 89 -15.94 -19.37 7.28
CA VAL A 89 -15.28 -19.05 6.03
C VAL A 89 -16.12 -19.56 4.88
N VAL A 90 -16.44 -18.66 3.96
CA VAL A 90 -17.14 -18.99 2.70
C VAL A 90 -16.20 -18.69 1.55
N VAL A 91 -15.96 -19.66 0.69
CA VAL A 91 -15.10 -19.53 -0.49
C VAL A 91 -15.97 -19.52 -1.74
N ALA A 92 -15.94 -18.44 -2.50
CA ALA A 92 -16.67 -18.23 -3.76
C ALA A 92 -15.68 -17.77 -4.86
N VAL A 93 -14.60 -18.56 -5.02
CA VAL A 93 -13.55 -18.32 -6.03
C VAL A 93 -13.81 -19.22 -7.23
N HIS A 94 -13.71 -18.67 -8.43
CA HIS A 94 -13.91 -19.38 -9.70
C HIS A 94 -12.83 -19.03 -10.73
N GLU A 95 -12.85 -19.71 -11.90
CA GLU A 95 -11.93 -19.42 -12.98
C GLU A 95 -12.29 -18.11 -13.69
N GLN A 96 -11.26 -17.38 -14.16
CA GLN A 96 -11.45 -16.13 -14.91
C GLN A 96 -12.21 -16.37 -16.23
N SER A 97 -13.05 -15.41 -16.62
CA SER A 97 -13.75 -15.44 -17.91
C SER A 97 -12.77 -15.53 -19.09
N PRO A 98 -13.02 -16.42 -20.07
CA PRO A 98 -12.23 -16.51 -21.30
C PRO A 98 -12.15 -15.19 -22.09
N ASP A 99 -13.20 -14.37 -22.04
CA ASP A 99 -13.26 -13.09 -22.76
C ASP A 99 -12.25 -12.08 -22.22
N ILE A 100 -12.07 -12.04 -20.90
CA ILE A 100 -11.05 -11.20 -20.25
C ILE A 100 -9.65 -11.73 -20.58
N ALA A 101 -9.45 -13.04 -20.54
CA ALA A 101 -8.17 -13.68 -20.86
C ALA A 101 -7.70 -13.33 -22.28
N MET A 102 -8.59 -13.38 -23.28
CA MET A 102 -8.27 -13.02 -24.68
C MET A 102 -7.78 -11.57 -24.84
N GLY A 103 -8.29 -10.63 -24.02
CA GLY A 103 -7.90 -9.23 -24.08
C GLY A 103 -6.49 -8.98 -23.56
N VAL A 104 -6.03 -9.79 -22.63
CA VAL A 104 -4.80 -9.58 -21.86
C VAL A 104 -3.64 -10.49 -22.32
N ASP A 105 -3.93 -11.70 -22.80
CA ASP A 105 -2.93 -12.71 -23.20
C ASP A 105 -2.08 -12.32 -24.40
N ALA A 106 -2.57 -11.42 -25.24
CA ALA A 106 -1.80 -10.84 -26.33
C ALA A 106 -2.19 -9.37 -26.50
N SER A 107 -1.22 -8.48 -26.47
CA SER A 107 -1.46 -7.04 -26.64
C SER A 107 -2.04 -6.69 -28.02
N TYR A 108 -2.66 -5.51 -28.09
CA TYR A 108 -3.13 -4.92 -29.37
C TYR A 108 -1.97 -4.76 -30.35
N GLU A 109 -0.79 -4.35 -29.86
CA GLU A 109 0.42 -4.19 -30.66
C GLU A 109 0.86 -5.52 -31.29
N LYS A 110 0.85 -6.61 -30.51
CA LYS A 110 1.17 -7.95 -30.99
C LYS A 110 0.17 -8.46 -32.02
N LYS A 111 -1.13 -8.18 -31.81
CA LYS A 111 -2.20 -8.60 -32.75
C LYS A 111 -2.21 -7.79 -34.03
N SER A 112 -1.83 -6.52 -34.00
CA SER A 112 -1.87 -5.60 -35.16
C SER A 112 -0.61 -5.63 -36.03
N ARG A 113 0.52 -6.12 -35.52
CA ARG A 113 1.78 -6.24 -36.27
C ARG A 113 1.88 -7.58 -37.03
N LYS A 114 2.47 -7.53 -38.24
CA LYS A 114 2.78 -8.74 -39.04
C LYS A 114 4.10 -9.41 -38.63
N ASP A 115 4.93 -8.73 -37.87
CA ASP A 115 6.22 -9.20 -37.36
C ASP A 115 6.10 -9.63 -35.89
N ALA A 116 7.06 -10.39 -35.39
CA ALA A 116 7.00 -11.02 -34.05
C ALA A 116 6.94 -10.03 -32.88
N GLY A 117 7.13 -8.73 -33.11
CA GLY A 117 7.19 -7.72 -32.07
C GLY A 117 8.32 -7.97 -31.05
N SER A 118 8.47 -7.09 -30.08
CA SER A 118 9.36 -7.36 -28.95
C SER A 118 8.67 -8.23 -27.90
N GLU A 119 9.45 -8.90 -27.05
CA GLU A 119 8.92 -9.68 -25.92
C GLU A 119 8.12 -8.79 -24.96
N GLU A 120 8.52 -7.53 -24.84
CA GLU A 120 7.84 -6.52 -24.04
C GLU A 120 6.45 -6.15 -24.56
N ASP A 121 6.18 -6.35 -25.85
CA ASP A 121 4.87 -6.16 -26.46
C ASP A 121 3.92 -7.37 -26.22
N ALA A 122 4.39 -8.43 -25.57
CA ALA A 122 3.61 -9.67 -25.43
C ALA A 122 2.35 -9.49 -24.58
N LEU A 123 2.40 -8.64 -23.54
CA LEU A 123 1.35 -8.46 -22.56
C LEU A 123 0.73 -7.06 -22.68
N GLY A 124 -0.58 -6.99 -22.91
CA GLY A 124 -1.34 -5.77 -22.80
C GLY A 124 -1.69 -5.42 -21.35
N ALA A 125 -2.07 -4.18 -21.09
CA ALA A 125 -2.58 -3.79 -19.77
C ALA A 125 -3.83 -4.61 -19.41
N GLY A 126 -3.88 -5.11 -18.18
CA GLY A 126 -4.99 -5.94 -17.70
C GLY A 126 -6.30 -5.19 -17.54
N ASP A 127 -6.26 -3.87 -17.49
CA ASP A 127 -7.41 -2.97 -17.43
C ASP A 127 -7.02 -1.59 -17.98
N GLN A 128 -8.01 -0.75 -18.22
CA GLN A 128 -7.82 0.70 -18.34
C GLN A 128 -7.61 1.32 -16.96
N GLY A 129 -6.96 2.48 -16.91
CA GLY A 129 -6.87 3.22 -15.66
C GLY A 129 -5.77 4.27 -15.65
N MET A 130 -5.71 5.01 -14.54
CA MET A 130 -4.68 6.00 -14.24
C MET A 130 -3.92 5.54 -12.99
N MET A 131 -2.61 5.53 -13.06
CA MET A 131 -1.73 5.14 -11.96
C MET A 131 -0.83 6.30 -11.60
N PHE A 132 -0.63 6.52 -10.31
CA PHE A 132 0.14 7.64 -9.79
C PHE A 132 1.35 7.16 -9.01
N GLY A 133 2.43 7.91 -9.12
CA GLY A 133 3.61 7.77 -8.30
C GLY A 133 4.03 9.11 -7.72
N TYR A 134 4.61 9.09 -6.53
CA TYR A 134 5.05 10.29 -5.84
C TYR A 134 6.33 10.06 -5.05
N ALA A 135 7.13 11.10 -4.93
CA ALA A 135 8.26 11.17 -4.01
C ALA A 135 8.52 12.61 -3.59
N CYS A 136 9.00 12.81 -2.37
CA CYS A 136 9.43 14.11 -1.85
C CYS A 136 10.56 13.94 -0.84
N ARG A 137 11.31 15.04 -0.56
CA ARG A 137 12.45 15.04 0.37
C ARG A 137 12.08 15.31 1.83
N GLU A 138 10.88 14.91 2.26
CA GLU A 138 10.45 15.15 3.65
C GLU A 138 11.01 14.10 4.63
N THR A 139 11.29 12.88 4.15
CA THR A 139 11.84 11.78 4.93
C THR A 139 12.96 11.08 4.17
N GLU A 140 13.77 10.27 4.85
CA GLU A 140 14.82 9.44 4.23
C GLU A 140 14.27 8.46 3.21
N GLU A 141 13.04 7.98 3.44
CA GLU A 141 12.33 7.09 2.52
C GLU A 141 11.84 7.82 1.25
N LEU A 142 12.01 9.14 1.17
CA LEU A 142 11.46 10.03 0.14
C LEU A 142 9.93 9.94 0.06
N MET A 143 9.30 10.01 1.23
CA MET A 143 7.85 9.96 1.45
C MET A 143 7.37 11.17 2.24
N PRO A 144 6.07 11.52 2.15
CA PRO A 144 5.49 12.57 3.00
C PRO A 144 5.59 12.21 4.50
N LEU A 145 5.99 13.18 5.31
CA LEU A 145 6.20 12.98 6.75
C LEU A 145 4.93 12.52 7.50
N PRO A 146 3.72 13.08 7.26
CA PRO A 146 2.54 12.70 8.02
C PRO A 146 2.17 11.23 7.87
N ILE A 147 2.23 10.68 6.64
CA ILE A 147 1.90 9.27 6.40
C ILE A 147 2.97 8.35 6.97
N MET A 148 4.25 8.70 6.86
CA MET A 148 5.33 7.90 7.43
C MET A 148 5.25 7.83 8.95
N LEU A 149 4.98 8.95 9.63
CA LEU A 149 4.77 8.96 11.07
C LEU A 149 3.54 8.12 11.45
N SER A 150 2.44 8.24 10.71
CA SER A 150 1.23 7.44 10.95
C SER A 150 1.49 5.94 10.78
N HIS A 151 2.22 5.53 9.74
CA HIS A 151 2.61 4.12 9.55
C HIS A 151 3.51 3.62 10.69
N LYS A 152 4.53 4.39 11.06
CA LYS A 152 5.46 4.03 12.14
C LYS A 152 4.73 3.89 13.48
N LEU A 153 3.75 4.76 13.77
CA LEU A 153 2.90 4.65 14.97
C LEU A 153 2.02 3.38 14.95
N ALA A 154 1.36 3.07 13.83
CA ALA A 154 0.54 1.88 13.68
C ALA A 154 1.38 0.59 13.78
N MET A 155 2.57 0.60 13.20
CA MET A 155 3.53 -0.49 13.29
C MET A 155 4.01 -0.71 14.73
N ARG A 156 4.34 0.38 15.44
CA ARG A 156 4.77 0.34 16.84
C ARG A 156 3.68 -0.17 17.77
N LEU A 157 2.41 0.21 17.55
CA LEU A 157 1.27 -0.38 18.28
C LEU A 157 1.24 -1.91 18.18
N SER A 158 1.42 -2.44 16.99
CA SER A 158 1.44 -3.89 16.76
C SER A 158 2.68 -4.55 17.35
N GLU A 159 3.82 -3.88 17.30
CA GLU A 159 5.07 -4.37 17.90
C GLU A 159 4.99 -4.49 19.42
N VAL A 160 4.55 -3.43 20.14
CA VAL A 160 4.44 -3.46 21.61
C VAL A 160 3.39 -4.46 22.09
N ARG A 161 2.35 -4.71 21.28
CA ARG A 161 1.37 -5.77 21.55
C ARG A 161 1.99 -7.16 21.38
N LYS A 162 2.60 -7.43 20.22
CA LYS A 162 3.14 -8.76 19.87
C LYS A 162 4.35 -9.15 20.72
N SER A 163 5.17 -8.18 21.13
CA SER A 163 6.31 -8.42 22.04
C SER A 163 5.89 -8.66 23.49
N GLY A 164 4.63 -8.39 23.82
CA GLY A 164 4.13 -8.52 25.20
C GLY A 164 4.52 -7.33 26.12
N LEU A 165 5.05 -6.24 25.55
CA LEU A 165 5.33 -5.02 26.32
C LEU A 165 4.02 -4.37 26.82
N LEU A 166 3.01 -4.32 25.93
CA LEU A 166 1.64 -3.89 26.26
C LEU A 166 0.65 -5.02 25.92
N PRO A 167 0.59 -6.08 26.76
CA PRO A 167 -0.13 -7.32 26.42
C PRO A 167 -1.66 -7.16 26.40
N TYR A 168 -2.17 -6.08 26.98
CA TYR A 168 -3.60 -5.73 26.99
C TYR A 168 -4.07 -5.02 25.71
N LEU A 169 -3.18 -4.67 24.79
CA LEU A 169 -3.57 -4.16 23.47
C LEU A 169 -4.10 -5.30 22.59
N ARG A 170 -5.08 -4.98 21.77
CA ARG A 170 -5.71 -5.89 20.82
C ARG A 170 -5.34 -5.49 19.38
N PRO A 171 -5.63 -6.34 18.35
CA PRO A 171 -5.09 -6.14 17.00
C PRO A 171 -5.57 -4.88 16.29
N ASP A 172 -6.79 -4.41 16.53
CA ASP A 172 -7.36 -3.26 15.83
C ASP A 172 -6.84 -1.92 16.39
N GLY A 173 -6.51 -1.02 15.49
CA GLY A 173 -6.05 0.31 15.86
C GLY A 173 -5.91 1.25 14.66
N LYS A 174 -5.97 2.54 14.96
CA LYS A 174 -5.82 3.63 14.00
C LYS A 174 -4.86 4.67 14.53
N THR A 175 -4.13 5.30 13.63
CA THR A 175 -3.23 6.41 13.94
C THR A 175 -3.43 7.54 12.94
N GLN A 176 -3.24 8.77 13.39
CA GLN A 176 -3.34 9.94 12.53
C GLN A 176 -2.34 10.99 13.03
N VAL A 177 -1.64 11.63 12.11
CA VAL A 177 -0.68 12.69 12.42
C VAL A 177 -0.99 13.91 11.58
N THR A 178 -1.10 15.07 12.23
CA THR A 178 -1.21 16.38 11.61
C THR A 178 0.12 17.10 11.76
N VAL A 179 0.72 17.49 10.65
CA VAL A 179 1.99 18.24 10.59
C VAL A 179 1.71 19.67 10.16
N GLU A 180 2.33 20.62 10.86
CA GLU A 180 2.36 22.04 10.49
C GLU A 180 3.52 22.27 9.52
N TYR A 181 3.23 23.00 8.43
CA TYR A 181 4.19 23.36 7.40
C TYR A 181 4.33 24.87 7.31
N GLU A 182 5.56 25.35 7.17
CA GLU A 182 5.88 26.71 6.76
C GLU A 182 6.66 26.67 5.44
N ASP A 183 6.13 27.34 4.41
CA ASP A 183 6.76 27.43 3.09
C ASP A 183 7.23 26.07 2.54
N LYS A 184 6.35 25.08 2.57
CA LYS A 184 6.57 23.67 2.17
C LYS A 184 7.48 22.85 3.11
N ARG A 185 8.02 23.42 4.17
CA ARG A 185 8.85 22.70 5.14
C ARG A 185 8.01 22.26 6.33
N ALA A 186 8.09 21.00 6.70
CA ALA A 186 7.53 20.48 7.94
C ALA A 186 8.27 21.10 9.13
N VAL A 187 7.53 21.68 10.09
CA VAL A 187 8.12 22.40 11.23
C VAL A 187 7.78 21.76 12.58
N ARG A 188 6.58 21.21 12.74
CA ARG A 188 6.16 20.52 13.97
C ARG A 188 4.97 19.60 13.74
N VAL A 189 4.74 18.68 14.67
CA VAL A 189 3.51 17.91 14.74
C VAL A 189 2.50 18.69 15.59
N ASP A 190 1.36 19.05 14.99
CA ASP A 190 0.28 19.76 15.67
C ASP A 190 -0.63 18.83 16.47
N ALA A 191 -0.94 17.66 15.90
CA ALA A 191 -1.82 16.70 16.56
C ALA A 191 -1.44 15.26 16.24
N VAL A 192 -1.59 14.40 17.24
CA VAL A 192 -1.45 12.94 17.14
C VAL A 192 -2.72 12.30 17.69
N VAL A 193 -3.36 11.47 16.85
CA VAL A 193 -4.51 10.67 17.26
C VAL A 193 -4.10 9.19 17.23
N VAL A 194 -4.36 8.47 18.31
CA VAL A 194 -4.16 7.03 18.42
C VAL A 194 -5.42 6.40 19.02
N SER A 195 -6.03 5.48 18.28
CA SER A 195 -7.10 4.63 18.79
C SER A 195 -6.64 3.19 18.76
N SER A 196 -6.64 2.52 19.90
CA SER A 196 -6.20 1.12 20.00
C SER A 196 -7.24 0.31 20.76
N GLN A 197 -7.62 -0.83 20.18
CA GLN A 197 -8.42 -1.84 20.85
C GLN A 197 -7.65 -2.39 22.05
N HIS A 198 -8.34 -2.64 23.15
CA HIS A 198 -7.72 -3.04 24.41
C HIS A 198 -8.61 -3.96 25.24
N ASP A 199 -8.02 -4.64 26.22
CA ASP A 199 -8.72 -5.43 27.21
C ASP A 199 -9.54 -4.55 28.15
N ARG A 200 -10.60 -5.14 28.71
CA ARG A 200 -11.56 -4.46 29.58
C ARG A 200 -10.95 -3.99 30.89
N GLU A 201 -9.98 -4.73 31.41
CA GLU A 201 -9.41 -4.53 32.76
C GLU A 201 -8.44 -3.35 32.81
N ILE A 202 -7.97 -2.82 31.67
CA ILE A 202 -7.05 -1.69 31.65
C ILE A 202 -7.77 -0.36 31.88
N SER A 203 -7.29 0.46 32.80
CA SER A 203 -7.81 1.82 32.96
C SER A 203 -7.41 2.73 31.80
N GLN A 204 -8.28 3.66 31.42
CA GLN A 204 -8.01 4.61 30.34
C GLN A 204 -6.80 5.50 30.64
N GLU A 205 -6.59 5.82 31.89
CA GLU A 205 -5.45 6.61 32.35
C GLU A 205 -4.12 5.91 32.05
N ARG A 206 -4.03 4.64 32.46
CA ARG A 206 -2.83 3.83 32.21
C ARG A 206 -2.64 3.57 30.71
N LEU A 207 -3.69 3.21 29.99
CA LEU A 207 -3.66 3.00 28.55
C LEU A 207 -3.06 4.22 27.83
N ARG A 208 -3.56 5.42 28.14
CA ARG A 208 -3.08 6.67 27.54
C ARG A 208 -1.62 6.96 27.88
N ALA A 209 -1.23 6.78 29.14
CA ALA A 209 0.15 6.99 29.58
C ALA A 209 1.11 6.02 28.89
N ASP A 210 0.74 4.75 28.80
CA ASP A 210 1.57 3.71 28.18
C ASP A 210 1.68 3.89 26.66
N ILE A 211 0.59 4.19 25.95
CA ILE A 211 0.64 4.49 24.50
C ILE A 211 1.47 5.76 24.26
N ARG A 212 1.30 6.81 25.06
CA ARG A 212 2.14 7.99 24.94
C ARG A 212 3.61 7.63 25.04
N LYS A 213 4.01 6.95 26.10
CA LYS A 213 5.40 6.62 26.41
C LYS A 213 6.02 5.62 25.42
N TYR A 214 5.34 4.51 25.16
CA TYR A 214 5.94 3.38 24.44
C TYR A 214 5.65 3.36 22.94
N VAL A 215 4.74 4.23 22.47
CA VAL A 215 4.39 4.33 21.04
C VAL A 215 4.69 5.72 20.52
N VAL A 216 4.10 6.77 21.07
CA VAL A 216 4.23 8.13 20.51
C VAL A 216 5.64 8.68 20.69
N ASP A 217 6.16 8.66 21.92
CA ASP A 217 7.46 9.25 22.26
C ASP A 217 8.63 8.45 21.66
N GLU A 218 8.42 7.16 21.31
CA GLU A 218 9.41 6.31 20.65
C GLU A 218 9.43 6.49 19.12
N VAL A 219 8.34 6.99 18.52
CA VAL A 219 8.20 7.08 17.06
C VAL A 219 8.40 8.50 16.56
N ILE A 220 7.83 9.50 17.23
CA ILE A 220 7.88 10.89 16.77
C ILE A 220 9.13 11.54 17.34
N PRO A 221 10.07 12.02 16.49
CA PRO A 221 11.27 12.70 16.95
C PRO A 221 10.92 13.92 17.83
N ALA A 222 11.66 14.08 18.93
CA ALA A 222 11.37 15.10 19.95
C ALA A 222 11.37 16.52 19.38
N GLU A 223 12.17 16.79 18.35
CA GLU A 223 12.23 18.07 17.66
C GLU A 223 10.94 18.48 16.93
N PHE A 224 10.05 17.52 16.66
CA PHE A 224 8.73 17.80 16.09
C PHE A 224 7.64 17.99 17.15
N LEU A 225 7.93 17.75 18.42
CA LEU A 225 6.97 17.86 19.53
C LEU A 225 7.26 19.12 20.34
N ASP A 226 6.20 19.80 20.76
CA ASP A 226 6.27 20.98 21.62
C ASP A 226 5.10 21.01 22.64
N ALA A 227 5.01 22.08 23.42
CA ALA A 227 3.98 22.26 24.44
C ALA A 227 2.56 22.39 23.84
N ASP A 228 2.44 22.80 22.58
CA ASP A 228 1.17 23.01 21.87
C ASP A 228 0.72 21.76 21.11
N THR A 229 1.55 20.70 21.03
CA THR A 229 1.19 19.43 20.37
C THR A 229 0.05 18.74 21.11
N LYS A 230 -1.03 18.43 20.38
CA LYS A 230 -2.24 17.83 20.91
C LYS A 230 -2.18 16.30 20.80
N PHE A 231 -2.52 15.61 21.87
CA PHE A 231 -2.55 14.14 21.91
C PHE A 231 -3.96 13.63 22.20
N TYR A 232 -4.52 12.87 21.28
CA TYR A 232 -5.83 12.25 21.38
C TYR A 232 -5.67 10.73 21.38
N ILE A 233 -5.47 10.15 22.58
CA ILE A 233 -5.31 8.71 22.76
C ILE A 233 -6.62 8.13 23.30
N ASN A 234 -7.24 7.23 22.53
CA ASN A 234 -8.58 6.69 22.76
C ASN A 234 -9.55 7.79 23.25
N PRO A 235 -9.80 8.83 22.41
CA PRO A 235 -10.59 9.98 22.85
C PRO A 235 -12.05 9.62 23.16
N THR A 236 -12.59 8.56 22.55
CA THR A 236 -13.93 8.03 22.84
C THR A 236 -13.99 7.21 24.14
N GLY A 237 -12.83 6.95 24.77
CA GLY A 237 -12.72 6.12 25.97
C GLY A 237 -12.58 4.64 25.62
N ARG A 238 -13.62 3.85 25.86
CA ARG A 238 -13.60 2.40 25.69
C ARG A 238 -13.55 1.95 24.23
N PHE A 239 -12.58 1.05 23.91
CA PHE A 239 -12.49 0.39 22.60
C PHE A 239 -12.17 -1.11 22.83
N GLU A 240 -13.13 -1.85 23.37
CA GLU A 240 -13.01 -3.28 23.68
C GLU A 240 -13.43 -4.16 22.50
N ILE A 241 -14.51 -3.82 21.80
CA ILE A 241 -14.97 -4.50 20.59
C ILE A 241 -14.37 -3.80 19.37
N GLY A 242 -13.60 -4.53 18.58
CA GLY A 242 -12.92 -4.04 17.39
C GLY A 242 -12.67 -5.17 16.40
N GLY A 243 -11.95 -4.84 15.32
CA GLY A 243 -11.77 -5.76 14.22
C GLY A 243 -13.09 -6.05 13.50
N PRO A 244 -13.17 -7.14 12.71
CA PRO A 244 -14.40 -7.51 11.99
C PRO A 244 -15.63 -7.76 12.87
N GLU A 245 -15.43 -8.03 14.17
CA GLU A 245 -16.53 -8.12 15.13
C GLU A 245 -17.21 -6.76 15.39
N GLY A 246 -16.44 -5.68 15.33
CA GLY A 246 -16.92 -4.31 15.60
C GLY A 246 -17.36 -3.56 14.36
N ASP A 247 -16.70 -3.79 13.23
CA ASP A 247 -16.95 -3.12 11.95
C ASP A 247 -16.59 -4.03 10.79
N SER A 248 -17.30 -3.89 9.67
CA SER A 248 -17.02 -4.70 8.48
C SER A 248 -15.76 -4.23 7.75
N GLY A 249 -15.02 -5.16 7.17
CA GLY A 249 -13.86 -4.91 6.33
C GLY A 249 -14.02 -5.48 4.92
N LEU A 250 -13.40 -4.81 3.96
CA LEU A 250 -13.28 -5.26 2.58
C LEU A 250 -11.87 -5.02 2.05
N THR A 251 -11.42 -5.91 1.16
CA THR A 251 -10.19 -5.68 0.39
C THR A 251 -10.27 -4.39 -0.41
N GLY A 252 -9.18 -3.60 -0.36
CA GLY A 252 -9.06 -2.39 -1.18
C GLY A 252 -9.82 -1.16 -0.68
N ARG A 253 -10.17 -1.09 0.61
CA ARG A 253 -10.82 0.09 1.20
C ARG A 253 -9.87 1.05 1.94
N LYS A 254 -8.57 0.80 1.91
CA LYS A 254 -7.55 1.65 2.55
C LYS A 254 -6.50 2.15 1.54
N ILE A 255 -6.94 2.46 0.31
CA ILE A 255 -6.06 2.80 -0.81
C ILE A 255 -5.21 4.05 -0.57
N ILE A 256 -5.69 5.00 0.21
CA ILE A 256 -4.93 6.22 0.56
C ILE A 256 -3.89 5.92 1.64
N VAL A 257 -4.22 5.06 2.61
CA VAL A 257 -3.26 4.52 3.59
C VAL A 257 -2.18 3.69 2.88
N ASP A 258 -2.55 2.93 1.87
CA ASP A 258 -1.64 2.09 1.10
C ASP A 258 -0.62 2.89 0.29
N THR A 259 -0.90 4.15 -0.02
CA THR A 259 -0.12 4.99 -0.92
C THR A 259 0.55 6.16 -0.19
N TYR A 260 0.08 7.40 -0.36
CA TYR A 260 0.80 8.59 0.08
C TYR A 260 0.05 9.43 1.11
N GLY A 261 -0.99 8.87 1.76
CA GLY A 261 -1.74 9.55 2.83
C GLY A 261 -2.49 10.81 2.36
N GLY A 262 -2.85 10.90 1.08
CA GLY A 262 -3.56 12.03 0.51
C GLY A 262 -2.66 13.14 -0.06
N ARG A 263 -1.33 12.98 -0.02
CA ARG A 263 -0.39 13.98 -0.57
C ARG A 263 -0.36 13.97 -2.10
N CYS A 264 -0.62 12.83 -2.70
CA CYS A 264 -0.62 12.59 -4.14
C CYS A 264 -2.03 12.23 -4.60
N ALA A 265 -2.35 12.50 -5.86
CA ALA A 265 -3.55 12.00 -6.50
C ALA A 265 -3.57 10.46 -6.51
N HIS A 266 -4.77 9.87 -6.68
CA HIS A 266 -4.97 8.43 -6.71
C HIS A 266 -5.91 8.03 -7.85
N GLY A 267 -5.58 6.98 -8.59
CA GLY A 267 -6.40 6.51 -9.71
C GLY A 267 -7.61 5.66 -9.31
N GLY A 268 -7.74 5.30 -8.02
CA GLY A 268 -8.84 4.52 -7.47
C GLY A 268 -8.59 3.01 -7.40
N GLY A 269 -7.56 2.49 -8.08
CA GLY A 269 -7.24 1.06 -8.09
C GLY A 269 -6.64 0.57 -6.77
N ALA A 270 -7.20 -0.51 -6.20
CA ALA A 270 -6.63 -1.21 -5.05
C ALA A 270 -5.53 -2.18 -5.47
N PHE A 271 -4.65 -2.56 -4.53
CA PHE A 271 -3.51 -3.44 -4.77
C PHE A 271 -3.77 -4.88 -4.34
N SER A 272 -4.16 -5.09 -3.08
CA SER A 272 -4.24 -6.41 -2.46
C SER A 272 -5.13 -7.37 -3.22
N GLY A 273 -4.72 -8.63 -3.33
CA GLY A 273 -5.40 -9.69 -4.06
C GLY A 273 -5.17 -9.71 -5.57
N LYS A 274 -4.58 -8.67 -6.15
CA LYS A 274 -4.29 -8.56 -7.59
C LYS A 274 -2.87 -9.03 -7.88
N ASP A 275 -2.72 -9.90 -8.89
CA ASP A 275 -1.41 -10.26 -9.44
C ASP A 275 -0.79 -9.12 -10.27
N CYS A 276 0.47 -9.28 -10.66
CA CYS A 276 1.25 -8.24 -11.33
C CYS A 276 0.78 -7.89 -12.76
N THR A 277 -0.13 -8.62 -13.37
CA THR A 277 -0.70 -8.26 -14.68
C THR A 277 -1.70 -7.12 -14.58
N LYS A 278 -2.25 -6.85 -13.41
CA LYS A 278 -3.13 -5.72 -13.13
C LYS A 278 -2.29 -4.47 -12.95
N VAL A 279 -2.41 -3.53 -13.89
CA VAL A 279 -1.65 -2.28 -13.91
C VAL A 279 -1.95 -1.37 -12.71
N ASP A 280 -3.13 -1.48 -12.10
CA ASP A 280 -3.45 -0.83 -10.84
C ASP A 280 -2.36 -1.08 -9.79
N ARG A 281 -1.81 -2.28 -9.74
CA ARG A 281 -0.75 -2.64 -8.82
C ARG A 281 0.64 -2.42 -9.42
N SER A 282 0.95 -3.08 -10.52
CA SER A 282 2.30 -3.10 -11.10
C SER A 282 2.76 -1.72 -11.57
N ALA A 283 1.91 -0.99 -12.29
CA ALA A 283 2.27 0.32 -12.82
C ALA A 283 2.30 1.39 -11.72
N THR A 284 1.45 1.29 -10.67
CA THR A 284 1.53 2.19 -9.51
C THR A 284 2.85 2.00 -8.76
N TYR A 285 3.29 0.76 -8.56
CA TYR A 285 4.61 0.48 -7.99
C TYR A 285 5.74 1.02 -8.86
N PHE A 286 5.60 0.91 -10.18
CA PHE A 286 6.61 1.44 -11.08
C PHE A 286 6.63 2.96 -11.14
N CYS A 287 5.48 3.63 -11.06
CA CYS A 287 5.39 5.08 -10.90
C CYS A 287 6.10 5.55 -9.62
N ARG A 288 5.95 4.81 -8.50
CA ARG A 288 6.72 5.07 -7.27
C ARG A 288 8.22 4.93 -7.50
N TYR A 289 8.65 3.85 -8.15
CA TYR A 289 10.05 3.62 -8.49
C TYR A 289 10.64 4.78 -9.31
N ILE A 290 9.92 5.26 -10.33
CA ILE A 290 10.35 6.36 -11.19
C ILE A 290 10.44 7.67 -10.37
N ALA A 291 9.38 8.03 -9.66
CA ALA A 291 9.34 9.25 -8.85
C ALA A 291 10.49 9.29 -7.84
N LYS A 292 10.74 8.17 -7.16
CA LYS A 292 11.82 8.05 -6.19
C LYS A 292 13.20 8.23 -6.82
N ASN A 293 13.45 7.64 -7.99
CA ASN A 293 14.71 7.79 -8.70
C ASN A 293 14.94 9.22 -9.21
N LEU A 294 13.89 9.93 -9.68
CA LEU A 294 14.00 11.33 -10.11
C LEU A 294 14.35 12.25 -8.93
N VAL A 295 13.71 12.06 -7.77
CA VAL A 295 14.01 12.84 -6.56
C VAL A 295 15.40 12.49 -6.01
N ALA A 296 15.77 11.21 -5.97
CA ALA A 296 17.10 10.77 -5.53
C ALA A 296 18.20 11.32 -6.44
N ALA A 297 17.97 11.40 -7.75
CA ALA A 297 18.90 12.00 -8.71
C ALA A 297 19.05 13.52 -8.53
N GLY A 298 18.12 14.20 -7.85
CA GLY A 298 18.11 15.65 -7.68
C GLY A 298 17.42 16.42 -8.81
N LEU A 299 16.67 15.75 -9.68
CA LEU A 299 15.93 16.38 -10.76
C LEU A 299 14.70 17.17 -10.27
N ALA A 300 14.16 16.82 -9.12
CA ALA A 300 13.14 17.55 -8.38
C ALA A 300 13.27 17.27 -6.88
N ASP A 301 12.72 18.16 -6.02
CA ASP A 301 12.60 17.89 -4.59
C ASP A 301 11.27 17.22 -4.24
N GLU A 302 10.26 17.38 -5.12
CA GLU A 302 8.91 16.82 -5.03
C GLU A 302 8.43 16.54 -6.45
N ILE A 303 7.85 15.36 -6.71
CA ILE A 303 7.29 15.03 -8.01
C ILE A 303 6.11 14.07 -7.89
N GLU A 304 5.06 14.36 -8.64
CA GLU A 304 3.95 13.45 -8.95
C GLU A 304 4.05 13.00 -10.41
N ILE A 305 3.79 11.72 -10.65
CA ILE A 305 3.78 11.11 -12.00
C ILE A 305 2.43 10.45 -12.20
N GLN A 306 1.81 10.68 -13.36
CA GLN A 306 0.64 9.92 -13.80
C GLN A 306 0.98 9.13 -15.06
N VAL A 307 0.57 7.86 -15.08
CA VAL A 307 0.61 7.01 -16.27
C VAL A 307 -0.79 6.45 -16.49
N ALA A 308 -1.27 6.49 -17.73
CA ALA A 308 -2.59 5.95 -18.09
C ALA A 308 -2.48 4.82 -19.10
N TYR A 309 -3.34 3.80 -18.97
CA TYR A 309 -3.41 2.65 -19.88
C TYR A 309 -4.82 2.47 -20.45
N ALA A 310 -4.88 1.81 -21.60
CA ALA A 310 -6.10 1.22 -22.16
C ALA A 310 -5.99 -0.31 -22.06
N ILE A 311 -7.10 -0.97 -21.77
CA ILE A 311 -7.14 -2.44 -21.67
C ILE A 311 -6.60 -3.10 -22.94
N GLY A 312 -5.74 -4.09 -22.77
CA GLY A 312 -5.16 -4.86 -23.88
C GLY A 312 -4.06 -4.13 -24.65
N VAL A 313 -3.73 -2.86 -24.34
CA VAL A 313 -2.67 -2.08 -25.00
C VAL A 313 -1.40 -2.14 -24.14
N ALA A 314 -0.25 -2.42 -24.76
CA ALA A 314 1.02 -2.51 -24.02
C ALA A 314 1.59 -1.12 -23.71
N ASN A 315 1.56 -0.20 -24.66
CA ASN A 315 2.09 1.14 -24.45
C ASN A 315 1.12 2.02 -23.64
N PRO A 316 1.63 2.88 -22.73
CA PRO A 316 0.76 3.82 -22.02
C PRO A 316 0.13 4.83 -23.00
N VAL A 317 -1.11 5.20 -22.72
CA VAL A 317 -1.86 6.22 -23.47
C VAL A 317 -1.29 7.61 -23.19
N SER A 318 -0.88 7.88 -21.95
CA SER A 318 -0.30 9.15 -21.53
C SER A 318 0.68 8.99 -20.38
N VAL A 319 1.62 9.93 -20.32
CA VAL A 319 2.55 10.12 -19.19
C VAL A 319 2.58 11.61 -18.88
N PHE A 320 2.33 11.94 -17.62
CA PHE A 320 2.33 13.30 -17.09
C PHE A 320 3.25 13.37 -15.87
N ALA A 321 3.90 14.51 -15.67
CA ALA A 321 4.70 14.78 -14.48
C ALA A 321 4.39 16.20 -14.00
N ASP A 322 4.36 16.38 -12.66
CA ASP A 322 4.28 17.66 -11.99
C ASP A 322 5.31 17.69 -10.87
N SER A 323 6.27 18.58 -10.95
CA SER A 323 7.30 18.78 -9.94
C SER A 323 6.91 19.86 -8.90
N PHE A 324 5.70 20.38 -8.94
CA PHE A 324 5.21 21.44 -8.05
C PHE A 324 6.14 22.65 -8.00
N GLY A 325 6.82 22.93 -9.11
CA GLY A 325 7.79 24.02 -9.24
C GLY A 325 9.14 23.78 -8.57
N THR A 326 9.45 22.53 -8.18
CA THR A 326 10.76 22.16 -7.60
C THR A 326 11.70 21.53 -8.62
N GLY A 327 11.22 21.28 -9.84
CA GLY A 327 11.98 20.66 -10.93
C GLY A 327 13.18 21.49 -11.37
N LYS A 328 14.30 20.83 -11.65
CA LYS A 328 15.47 21.46 -12.29
C LYS A 328 15.25 21.67 -13.79
N LEU A 329 14.27 20.98 -14.34
CA LEU A 329 13.81 21.05 -15.73
C LEU A 329 12.29 21.30 -15.74
N PRO A 330 11.73 21.83 -16.85
CA PRO A 330 10.29 21.94 -17.02
C PRO A 330 9.62 20.56 -16.95
N ASP A 331 8.36 20.52 -16.48
CA ASP A 331 7.63 19.26 -16.23
C ASP A 331 7.40 18.44 -17.50
N ASP A 332 7.18 19.08 -18.66
CA ASP A 332 7.10 18.41 -19.95
C ASP A 332 8.41 17.70 -20.32
N ARG A 333 9.54 18.31 -19.98
CA ARG A 333 10.85 17.69 -20.19
C ARG A 333 11.08 16.51 -19.23
N LEU A 334 10.63 16.61 -17.99
CA LEU A 334 10.64 15.49 -17.06
C LEU A 334 9.80 14.31 -17.58
N ALA A 335 8.62 14.58 -18.13
CA ALA A 335 7.77 13.56 -18.75
C ALA A 335 8.43 12.89 -19.96
N GLU A 336 9.17 13.65 -20.80
CA GLU A 336 9.96 13.07 -21.90
C GLU A 336 11.09 12.17 -21.40
N ILE A 337 11.80 12.58 -20.35
CA ILE A 337 12.86 11.77 -19.71
C ILE A 337 12.27 10.46 -19.18
N ILE A 338 11.11 10.50 -18.52
CA ILE A 338 10.42 9.30 -18.03
C ILE A 338 10.16 8.34 -19.19
N LYS A 339 9.56 8.81 -20.29
CA LYS A 339 9.28 7.98 -21.48
C LYS A 339 10.54 7.40 -22.12
N LYS A 340 11.65 8.11 -22.07
CA LYS A 340 12.92 7.69 -22.68
C LYS A 340 13.68 6.68 -21.81
N GLU A 341 13.71 6.88 -20.51
CA GLU A 341 14.58 6.13 -19.59
C GLU A 341 13.91 4.93 -18.97
N PHE A 342 12.57 4.86 -19.00
CA PHE A 342 11.79 3.81 -18.35
C PHE A 342 10.82 3.17 -19.34
N ASP A 343 10.89 1.84 -19.45
CA ASP A 343 9.93 1.08 -20.24
C ASP A 343 8.67 0.86 -19.41
N LEU A 344 7.59 1.55 -19.81
CA LEU A 344 6.32 1.57 -19.09
C LEU A 344 5.36 0.45 -19.53
N ARG A 345 5.79 -0.47 -20.40
CA ARG A 345 4.96 -1.61 -20.80
C ARG A 345 4.82 -2.61 -19.66
N PRO A 346 3.63 -3.19 -19.44
CA PRO A 346 3.36 -4.08 -18.30
C PRO A 346 4.38 -5.21 -18.13
N TYR A 347 4.76 -5.87 -19.22
CA TYR A 347 5.76 -6.94 -19.18
C TYR A 347 7.14 -6.45 -18.70
N ALA A 348 7.58 -5.31 -19.20
CA ALA A 348 8.85 -4.70 -18.79
C ALA A 348 8.86 -4.31 -17.30
N ILE A 349 7.75 -3.75 -16.83
CA ILE A 349 7.54 -3.42 -15.40
C ILE A 349 7.65 -4.67 -14.53
N ILE A 350 6.91 -5.74 -14.88
CA ILE A 350 6.89 -7.00 -14.15
C ILE A 350 8.30 -7.58 -14.04
N ARG A 351 9.04 -7.58 -15.16
CA ARG A 351 10.41 -8.08 -15.23
C ARG A 351 11.38 -7.21 -14.41
N LYS A 352 11.31 -5.87 -14.57
CA LYS A 352 12.20 -4.94 -13.87
C LYS A 352 12.05 -5.02 -12.36
N LEU A 353 10.84 -5.09 -11.86
CA LEU A 353 10.57 -5.16 -10.42
C LEU A 353 10.50 -6.60 -9.88
N GLY A 354 10.56 -7.62 -10.75
CA GLY A 354 10.51 -9.04 -10.34
C GLY A 354 9.20 -9.40 -9.63
N LEU A 355 8.06 -8.93 -10.14
CA LEU A 355 6.76 -8.99 -9.47
C LEU A 355 6.07 -10.36 -9.50
N ARG A 356 6.66 -11.39 -10.08
CA ARG A 356 6.13 -12.76 -10.07
C ARG A 356 6.54 -13.57 -8.83
N ARG A 357 7.15 -12.93 -7.85
CA ARG A 357 7.59 -13.53 -6.59
C ARG A 357 6.53 -13.33 -5.51
N PRO A 358 6.45 -14.23 -4.50
CA PRO A 358 5.55 -14.09 -3.36
C PRO A 358 6.09 -13.03 -2.37
N ILE A 359 5.86 -11.74 -2.66
CA ILE A 359 6.37 -10.58 -1.90
C ILE A 359 5.25 -9.66 -1.41
N TYR A 360 4.00 -10.07 -1.54
CA TYR A 360 2.84 -9.19 -1.37
C TYR A 360 2.27 -9.18 0.04
N SER A 361 2.28 -10.30 0.76
CA SER A 361 1.78 -10.37 2.14
C SER A 361 2.42 -9.36 3.09
N GLU A 362 3.70 -9.04 2.87
CA GLU A 362 4.41 -8.06 3.69
C GLU A 362 3.93 -6.63 3.45
N THR A 363 3.40 -6.33 2.26
CA THR A 363 2.99 -4.98 1.88
C THR A 363 1.56 -4.65 2.27
N ALA A 364 0.74 -5.64 2.59
CA ALA A 364 -0.69 -5.49 2.84
C ALA A 364 -1.07 -4.72 4.12
N ALA A 365 -0.10 -4.25 4.92
CA ALA A 365 -0.31 -3.38 6.06
C ALA A 365 0.84 -2.38 6.18
N TYR A 366 0.56 -1.22 6.80
CA TYR A 366 1.53 -0.14 7.06
C TYR A 366 2.10 0.52 5.80
N GLY A 367 1.31 0.57 4.73
CA GLY A 367 1.66 1.17 3.44
C GLY A 367 2.50 0.28 2.53
N HIS A 368 2.31 0.46 1.24
CA HIS A 368 3.07 -0.23 0.19
C HIS A 368 4.36 0.50 -0.18
N PHE A 369 4.51 1.76 0.23
CA PHE A 369 5.65 2.63 -0.09
C PHE A 369 6.43 3.07 1.15
N GLY A 370 7.68 3.49 0.93
CA GLY A 370 8.57 3.92 2.01
C GLY A 370 9.15 2.77 2.85
N ARG A 371 9.22 1.56 2.32
CA ARG A 371 9.73 0.37 3.03
C ARG A 371 10.96 -0.19 2.35
N ALA A 372 12.07 -0.22 3.07
CA ALA A 372 13.33 -0.74 2.57
C ALA A 372 13.20 -2.21 2.11
N GLY A 373 13.95 -2.56 1.07
CA GLY A 373 14.01 -3.94 0.54
C GLY A 373 12.94 -4.27 -0.52
N LEU A 374 11.91 -3.45 -0.70
CA LEU A 374 10.94 -3.63 -1.77
C LEU A 374 11.51 -3.17 -3.13
N PRO A 375 11.25 -3.89 -4.23
CA PRO A 375 11.87 -3.59 -5.53
C PRO A 375 11.58 -2.18 -6.05
N TRP A 376 10.41 -1.65 -5.79
CA TRP A 376 10.00 -0.30 -6.21
C TRP A 376 10.54 0.83 -5.33
N GLU A 377 11.24 0.50 -4.25
CA GLU A 377 11.94 1.46 -3.41
C GLU A 377 13.43 1.60 -3.76
N ALA A 378 13.93 0.86 -4.74
CA ALA A 378 15.30 0.97 -5.21
C ALA A 378 15.55 2.31 -5.92
N THR A 379 16.76 2.87 -5.73
CA THR A 379 17.22 4.12 -6.37
C THR A 379 18.39 3.86 -7.33
N ASP A 380 18.43 2.67 -7.92
CA ASP A 380 19.49 2.17 -8.78
C ASP A 380 19.65 2.93 -10.10
N ARG A 381 18.68 3.75 -10.48
CA ARG A 381 18.74 4.61 -11.67
C ARG A 381 19.13 6.05 -11.37
N ALA A 382 19.25 6.43 -10.09
CA ALA A 382 19.48 7.82 -9.70
C ALA A 382 20.78 8.37 -10.30
N GLU A 383 21.89 7.61 -10.28
CA GLU A 383 23.16 8.07 -10.85
C GLU A 383 23.09 8.27 -12.37
N ASP A 384 22.45 7.34 -13.09
CA ASP A 384 22.27 7.45 -14.54
C ASP A 384 21.43 8.67 -14.95
N LEU A 385 20.49 9.05 -14.10
CA LEU A 385 19.58 10.19 -14.36
C LEU A 385 20.26 11.54 -14.11
N LYS A 386 21.37 11.60 -13.36
CA LYS A 386 22.13 12.85 -13.14
C LYS A 386 22.68 13.46 -14.45
N LYS A 387 22.78 12.69 -15.53
CA LYS A 387 23.14 13.22 -16.85
C LYS A 387 22.19 14.29 -17.40
N TYR A 388 21.03 14.47 -16.77
CA TYR A 388 20.04 15.49 -17.12
C TYR A 388 20.10 16.74 -16.23
N LEU A 389 20.97 16.77 -15.20
CA LEU A 389 21.27 17.95 -14.40
C LEU A 389 22.25 18.86 -15.18
#